data_d09d58d31819343f13260f4700453cc7
#
_entry.id   d09d58d31819343f13260f4700453cc7
#
_cell.length_a   1.000
_cell.length_b   1.000
_cell.length_c   1.000
_cell.angle_alpha   90.00
_cell.angle_beta   90.00
_cell.angle_gamma   90.00
#
_symmetry.space_group_name_H-M   'P 1'
#
loop_
_entity.id
_entity.type
_entity.pdbx_description
1 polymer ?
#
loop_
_entity_poly.entity_id
_entity_poly.type
_entity_poly.pdbx_seq_one_letter_code
_entity_poly.pdbx_strand_id
1 'polypeptide(L)'
;MMQMTPSYYRIMAGAKSVFAQEFLEGGFIAANWNIDQDLTHDLPDDWREFNHRFIPVYLNALPDKTKISAGLACGMLHTLSKGIKQGDIILTPRGDGHYLVGKVISDYYYAPSGELSHRRKVEWFEQTLPRELMSQELKSSSGSVGTVCNLTKYAEELKSLINGKETVEHLEPDEVVEDPTAFALEKHLEHFLVENWSKTELGATYDIYTEEGQLVGQQYPSDTGPIDILAISKDKKTLLVVELKRGRASDRVVMLFLSRNVLPNNQIEMSYMDISKSSTGFRFRS
;
A
#
# COMPACT_ATOMS: atom_id res chain seq x y z
N MET A 1 18.21 -18.41 -19.15
CA MET A 1 17.53 -18.01 -17.93
C MET A 1 16.97 -16.62 -18.16
N MET A 2 15.66 -16.44 -18.19
CA MET A 2 15.06 -15.08 -18.17
C MET A 2 15.47 -14.43 -16.86
N GLN A 3 16.21 -13.32 -16.92
CA GLN A 3 16.42 -12.48 -15.74
C GLN A 3 15.06 -11.88 -15.38
N MET A 4 14.48 -12.35 -14.28
CA MET A 4 13.30 -11.71 -13.72
C MET A 4 13.70 -10.30 -13.28
N THR A 5 12.97 -9.30 -13.74
CA THR A 5 13.16 -7.92 -13.30
C THR A 5 12.86 -7.87 -11.80
N PRO A 6 13.73 -7.30 -10.95
CA PRO A 6 13.48 -7.24 -9.52
C PRO A 6 12.29 -6.34 -9.21
N SER A 7 11.52 -6.70 -8.22
CA SER A 7 10.55 -5.81 -7.60
C SER A 7 11.23 -4.92 -6.56
N TYR A 8 10.62 -3.78 -6.26
CA TYR A 8 11.15 -2.80 -5.32
C TYR A 8 10.18 -2.59 -4.18
N TYR A 9 10.67 -2.65 -2.96
CA TYR A 9 9.85 -2.49 -1.77
C TYR A 9 10.48 -1.51 -0.78
N ARG A 10 9.65 -0.71 -0.12
CA ARG A 10 10.05 0.00 1.09
C ARG A 10 9.61 -0.80 2.31
N ILE A 11 10.54 -1.04 3.23
CA ILE A 11 10.29 -1.71 4.51
C ILE A 11 10.68 -0.76 5.64
N MET A 12 9.72 -0.44 6.52
CA MET A 12 9.99 0.35 7.72
C MET A 12 10.67 -0.50 8.78
N ALA A 13 11.74 0.00 9.36
CA ALA A 13 12.43 -0.63 10.48
C ALA A 13 11.85 -0.16 11.83
N GLY A 14 10.58 -0.46 12.07
CA GLY A 14 9.84 0.02 13.23
C GLY A 14 9.46 1.50 13.15
N ALA A 15 8.76 2.01 14.16
CA ALA A 15 8.38 3.41 14.23
C ALA A 15 9.62 4.31 14.27
N LYS A 16 9.64 5.36 13.41
CA LYS A 16 10.78 6.28 13.30
C LYS A 16 12.12 5.59 12.99
N SER A 17 12.08 4.44 12.34
CA SER A 17 13.27 3.67 11.92
C SER A 17 14.17 3.20 13.08
N VAL A 18 13.60 2.95 14.26
CA VAL A 18 14.35 2.58 15.47
C VAL A 18 15.23 1.34 15.30
N PHE A 19 14.86 0.41 14.39
CA PHE A 19 15.62 -0.81 14.12
C PHE A 19 16.48 -0.73 12.84
N ALA A 20 16.63 0.47 12.22
CA ALA A 20 17.38 0.59 10.96
C ALA A 20 18.84 0.15 11.11
N GLN A 21 19.47 0.46 12.24
CA GLN A 21 20.84 0.04 12.54
C GLN A 21 20.95 -1.47 12.72
N GLU A 22 19.97 -2.09 13.41
CA GLU A 22 19.92 -3.55 13.58
C GLU A 22 19.70 -4.27 12.25
N PHE A 23 18.86 -3.71 11.36
CA PHE A 23 18.70 -4.25 10.00
C PHE A 23 20.02 -4.21 9.23
N LEU A 24 20.74 -3.10 9.30
CA LEU A 24 22.01 -2.92 8.62
C LEU A 24 23.07 -3.90 9.12
N GLU A 25 23.30 -3.92 10.44
CA GLU A 25 24.33 -4.77 11.07
C GLU A 25 24.00 -6.26 10.97
N GLY A 26 22.71 -6.60 11.10
CA GLY A 26 22.26 -7.98 11.03
C GLY A 26 22.08 -8.52 9.61
N GLY A 27 22.14 -7.66 8.59
CA GLY A 27 21.96 -8.07 7.19
C GLY A 27 20.56 -8.65 6.91
N PHE A 28 19.52 -8.02 7.45
CA PHE A 28 18.14 -8.50 7.26
C PHE A 28 17.12 -7.37 7.25
N ILE A 29 15.91 -7.69 6.80
CA ILE A 29 14.67 -6.96 7.06
C ILE A 29 13.77 -7.82 7.93
N ALA A 30 12.95 -7.19 8.77
CA ALA A 30 12.07 -7.91 9.68
C ALA A 30 10.81 -7.15 10.06
N ALA A 31 9.83 -7.91 10.56
CA ALA A 31 8.65 -7.41 11.28
C ALA A 31 8.00 -8.55 12.07
N ASN A 32 6.99 -8.24 12.88
CA ASN A 32 6.27 -9.27 13.62
C ASN A 32 4.74 -9.14 13.52
N TRP A 33 4.18 -7.97 13.76
CA TRP A 33 2.73 -7.73 13.86
C TRP A 33 2.01 -8.61 14.89
N ASN A 34 2.68 -9.00 15.99
CA ASN A 34 2.14 -9.83 17.06
C ASN A 34 1.62 -11.21 16.60
N ILE A 35 2.23 -11.75 15.55
CA ILE A 35 2.02 -13.14 15.08
C ILE A 35 3.30 -13.92 15.40
N ASP A 36 3.37 -14.44 16.60
CA ASP A 36 4.59 -15.04 17.16
C ASP A 36 4.70 -16.54 16.82
N GLN A 37 4.56 -16.89 15.55
CA GLN A 37 4.69 -18.27 15.08
C GLN A 37 5.50 -18.37 13.80
N ASP A 38 6.23 -19.46 13.65
CA ASP A 38 6.95 -19.76 12.42
C ASP A 38 5.97 -20.08 11.28
N LEU A 39 6.05 -19.31 10.21
CA LEU A 39 5.20 -19.45 9.03
C LEU A 39 5.84 -20.28 7.90
N THR A 40 7.05 -20.83 8.10
CA THR A 40 7.84 -21.48 7.03
C THR A 40 7.05 -22.56 6.29
N HIS A 41 6.21 -23.31 7.00
CA HIS A 41 5.42 -24.41 6.46
C HIS A 41 3.93 -24.09 6.34
N ASP A 42 3.51 -22.86 6.62
CA ASP A 42 2.10 -22.45 6.68
C ASP A 42 1.82 -21.14 5.94
N LEU A 43 2.53 -20.91 4.82
CA LEU A 43 2.37 -19.75 3.95
C LEU A 43 1.53 -20.11 2.73
N PRO A 44 0.22 -19.83 2.72
CA PRO A 44 -0.61 -20.01 1.52
C PRO A 44 -0.17 -19.06 0.41
N ASP A 45 -0.40 -19.44 -0.85
CA ASP A 45 -0.10 -18.59 -2.00
C ASP A 45 -1.06 -17.40 -2.09
N ASP A 46 -2.32 -17.60 -1.73
CA ASP A 46 -3.35 -16.57 -1.72
C ASP A 46 -3.30 -15.77 -0.40
N TRP A 47 -3.13 -14.46 -0.50
CA TRP A 47 -3.11 -13.55 0.65
C TRP A 47 -4.45 -13.49 1.40
N ARG A 48 -5.58 -13.77 0.72
CA ARG A 48 -6.90 -13.81 1.36
C ARG A 48 -7.02 -15.02 2.26
N GLU A 49 -6.51 -16.17 1.82
CA GLU A 49 -6.43 -17.36 2.67
C GLU A 49 -5.53 -17.11 3.88
N PHE A 50 -4.39 -16.43 3.66
CA PHE A 50 -3.53 -16.00 4.76
C PHE A 50 -4.28 -15.10 5.74
N ASN A 51 -4.95 -14.06 5.26
CA ASN A 51 -5.72 -13.16 6.08
C ASN A 51 -6.83 -13.88 6.85
N HIS A 52 -7.55 -14.79 6.20
CA HIS A 52 -8.59 -15.59 6.87
C HIS A 52 -8.03 -16.36 8.07
N ARG A 53 -6.83 -16.92 7.96
CA ARG A 53 -6.18 -17.66 9.05
C ARG A 53 -5.64 -16.76 10.15
N PHE A 54 -4.98 -15.66 9.80
CA PHE A 54 -4.16 -14.88 10.74
C PHE A 54 -4.82 -13.64 11.30
N ILE A 55 -5.90 -13.12 10.71
CA ILE A 55 -6.69 -12.02 11.30
C ILE A 55 -7.18 -12.39 12.72
N PRO A 56 -7.75 -13.60 12.97
CA PRO A 56 -8.15 -13.98 14.31
C PRO A 56 -6.96 -14.04 15.30
N VAL A 57 -5.79 -14.50 14.86
CA VAL A 57 -4.56 -14.55 15.68
C VAL A 57 -4.13 -13.14 16.08
N TYR A 58 -4.07 -12.23 15.10
CA TYR A 58 -3.74 -10.82 15.33
C TYR A 58 -4.71 -10.14 16.30
N LEU A 59 -6.03 -10.31 16.10
CA LEU A 59 -7.05 -9.71 16.97
C LEU A 59 -7.07 -10.31 18.37
N ASN A 60 -6.70 -11.58 18.53
CA ASN A 60 -6.54 -12.19 19.84
C ASN A 60 -5.36 -11.58 20.60
N ALA A 61 -4.25 -11.29 19.91
CA ALA A 61 -3.10 -10.62 20.50
C ALA A 61 -3.36 -9.12 20.77
N LEU A 62 -4.17 -8.47 19.94
CA LEU A 62 -4.47 -7.05 19.99
C LEU A 62 -5.98 -6.79 19.91
N PRO A 63 -6.73 -7.01 21.02
CA PRO A 63 -8.20 -6.95 21.02
C PRO A 63 -8.78 -5.57 20.69
N ASP A 64 -8.00 -4.50 20.91
CA ASP A 64 -8.43 -3.11 20.64
C ASP A 64 -8.31 -2.71 19.16
N LYS A 65 -7.77 -3.59 18.32
CA LYS A 65 -7.62 -3.32 16.90
C LYS A 65 -8.84 -3.74 16.09
N THR A 66 -9.06 -3.04 14.97
CA THR A 66 -10.14 -3.38 14.04
C THR A 66 -9.75 -4.52 13.11
N LYS A 67 -10.73 -5.19 12.52
CA LYS A 67 -10.53 -6.22 11.49
C LYS A 67 -9.81 -5.66 10.26
N ILE A 68 -10.07 -4.39 9.91
CA ILE A 68 -9.35 -3.68 8.83
C ILE A 68 -7.86 -3.55 9.16
N SER A 69 -7.54 -3.08 10.36
CA SER A 69 -6.15 -2.99 10.81
C SER A 69 -5.45 -4.35 10.82
N ALA A 70 -6.17 -5.40 11.24
CA ALA A 70 -5.68 -6.77 11.21
C ALA A 70 -5.42 -7.26 9.78
N GLY A 71 -6.36 -6.99 8.86
CA GLY A 71 -6.21 -7.34 7.44
C GLY A 71 -4.99 -6.69 6.80
N LEU A 72 -4.76 -5.40 7.06
CA LEU A 72 -3.57 -4.69 6.59
C LEU A 72 -2.28 -5.27 7.16
N ALA A 73 -2.24 -5.53 8.47
CA ALA A 73 -1.08 -6.12 9.14
C ALA A 73 -0.76 -7.52 8.57
N CYS A 74 -1.77 -8.38 8.43
CA CYS A 74 -1.62 -9.71 7.86
C CYS A 74 -1.20 -9.66 6.39
N GLY A 75 -1.77 -8.76 5.59
CA GLY A 75 -1.38 -8.55 4.20
C GLY A 75 0.09 -8.11 4.06
N MET A 76 0.55 -7.20 4.91
CA MET A 76 1.96 -6.80 4.95
C MET A 76 2.87 -7.95 5.39
N LEU A 77 2.45 -8.77 6.37
CA LEU A 77 3.19 -9.95 6.78
C LEU A 77 3.27 -10.98 5.65
N HIS A 78 2.17 -11.24 4.95
CA HIS A 78 2.16 -12.11 3.77
C HIS A 78 3.12 -11.60 2.69
N THR A 79 3.12 -10.28 2.42
CA THR A 79 4.05 -9.68 1.45
C THR A 79 5.51 -9.88 1.88
N LEU A 80 5.86 -9.65 3.14
CA LEU A 80 7.21 -9.88 3.67
C LEU A 80 7.61 -11.35 3.57
N SER A 81 6.70 -12.25 3.95
CA SER A 81 7.01 -13.69 4.08
C SER A 81 6.94 -14.43 2.74
N LYS A 82 6.00 -14.08 1.86
CA LYS A 82 5.72 -14.79 0.60
C LYS A 82 5.89 -13.92 -0.64
N GLY A 83 5.49 -12.65 -0.59
CA GLY A 83 5.49 -11.74 -1.75
C GLY A 83 6.89 -11.37 -2.20
N ILE A 84 7.72 -10.87 -1.29
CA ILE A 84 9.12 -10.50 -1.56
C ILE A 84 9.92 -11.75 -1.92
N LYS A 85 10.77 -11.65 -2.96
CA LYS A 85 11.58 -12.76 -3.48
C LYS A 85 13.07 -12.46 -3.40
N GLN A 86 13.88 -13.51 -3.51
CA GLN A 86 15.32 -13.33 -3.71
C GLN A 86 15.57 -12.54 -5.00
N GLY A 87 16.45 -11.56 -4.91
CA GLY A 87 16.76 -10.64 -6.00
C GLY A 87 16.00 -9.33 -5.95
N ASP A 88 14.91 -9.22 -5.20
CA ASP A 88 14.16 -7.97 -5.02
C ASP A 88 15.00 -6.92 -4.27
N ILE A 89 14.71 -5.65 -4.53
CA ILE A 89 15.42 -4.51 -3.95
C ILE A 89 14.59 -3.91 -2.81
N ILE A 90 15.25 -3.69 -1.70
CA ILE A 90 14.66 -3.13 -0.49
C ILE A 90 15.21 -1.74 -0.23
N LEU A 91 14.31 -0.83 0.13
CA LEU A 91 14.62 0.48 0.67
C LEU A 91 14.15 0.52 2.13
N THR A 92 15.03 0.87 3.06
CA THR A 92 14.67 1.05 4.47
C THR A 92 15.07 2.46 4.93
N PRO A 93 14.13 3.31 5.40
CA PRO A 93 14.47 4.63 5.91
C PRO A 93 15.40 4.53 7.12
N ARG A 94 16.47 5.34 7.14
CA ARG A 94 17.40 5.43 8.28
C ARG A 94 16.93 6.38 9.38
N GLY A 95 16.04 7.30 9.06
CA GLY A 95 15.57 8.34 9.96
C GLY A 95 16.33 9.68 9.82
N ASP A 96 17.35 9.76 8.96
CA ASP A 96 18.19 10.93 8.69
C ASP A 96 18.01 11.52 7.28
N GLY A 97 16.91 11.18 6.62
CA GLY A 97 16.65 11.61 5.25
C GLY A 97 17.26 10.69 4.18
N HIS A 98 17.89 9.59 4.58
CA HIS A 98 18.46 8.59 3.68
C HIS A 98 17.75 7.24 3.80
N TYR A 99 17.84 6.46 2.74
CA TYR A 99 17.42 5.07 2.73
C TYR A 99 18.63 4.15 2.67
N LEU A 100 18.64 3.12 3.50
CA LEU A 100 19.43 1.93 3.22
C LEU A 100 18.84 1.27 1.98
N VAL A 101 19.71 0.81 1.09
CA VAL A 101 19.32 0.06 -0.11
C VAL A 101 20.01 -1.27 -0.09
N GLY A 102 19.30 -2.34 -0.42
CA GLY A 102 19.90 -3.67 -0.44
C GLY A 102 19.10 -4.64 -1.28
N LYS A 103 19.69 -5.80 -1.51
CA LYS A 103 19.12 -6.90 -2.30
C LYS A 103 18.75 -8.06 -1.40
N VAL A 104 17.56 -8.58 -1.55
CA VAL A 104 17.11 -9.79 -0.83
C VAL A 104 17.90 -10.99 -1.31
N ILE A 105 18.51 -11.73 -0.38
CA ILE A 105 19.39 -12.88 -0.67
C ILE A 105 18.91 -14.19 -0.04
N SER A 106 17.75 -14.19 0.62
CA SER A 106 17.17 -15.43 1.19
C SER A 106 15.67 -15.54 0.96
N ASP A 107 15.17 -16.73 1.14
CA ASP A 107 13.76 -16.94 1.41
C ASP A 107 13.40 -16.44 2.82
N TYR A 108 12.12 -16.45 3.13
CA TYR A 108 11.63 -16.18 4.47
C TYR A 108 12.23 -17.16 5.49
N TYR A 109 12.51 -16.64 6.68
CA TYR A 109 12.83 -17.46 7.85
C TYR A 109 12.29 -16.81 9.12
N TYR A 110 12.03 -17.62 10.13
CA TYR A 110 11.57 -17.19 11.43
C TYR A 110 12.73 -17.21 12.44
N ALA A 111 12.88 -16.13 13.19
CA ALA A 111 13.83 -16.03 14.29
C ALA A 111 13.09 -15.48 15.51
N PRO A 112 12.80 -16.29 16.55
CA PRO A 112 12.00 -15.87 17.69
C PRO A 112 12.74 -14.80 18.51
N SER A 113 12.57 -13.55 18.13
CA SER A 113 13.24 -12.39 18.73
C SER A 113 12.29 -11.20 18.93
N GLY A 114 11.06 -11.48 19.39
CA GLY A 114 10.07 -10.44 19.66
C GLY A 114 9.65 -9.68 18.41
N GLU A 115 9.87 -8.35 18.37
CA GLU A 115 9.37 -7.48 17.29
C GLU A 115 10.01 -7.72 15.91
N LEU A 116 11.06 -8.53 15.82
CA LEU A 116 11.82 -8.78 14.59
C LEU A 116 11.87 -10.27 14.23
N SER A 117 10.78 -11.00 14.43
CA SER A 117 10.75 -12.48 14.28
C SER A 117 10.68 -12.96 12.85
N HIS A 118 9.88 -12.30 11.99
CA HIS A 118 9.72 -12.67 10.59
C HIS A 118 10.76 -11.95 9.75
N ARG A 119 11.67 -12.71 9.11
CA ARG A 119 12.87 -12.14 8.49
C ARG A 119 13.10 -12.60 7.06
N ARG A 120 13.86 -11.74 6.34
CA ARG A 120 14.61 -12.10 5.12
C ARG A 120 16.01 -11.52 5.18
N LYS A 121 17.01 -12.28 4.75
CA LYS A 121 18.37 -11.74 4.64
C LYS A 121 18.46 -10.76 3.49
N VAL A 122 19.20 -9.69 3.71
CA VAL A 122 19.48 -8.62 2.74
C VAL A 122 20.96 -8.34 2.70
N GLU A 123 21.52 -8.29 1.50
CA GLU A 123 22.82 -7.75 1.23
C GLU A 123 22.68 -6.24 1.01
N TRP A 124 23.04 -5.46 2.04
CA TRP A 124 22.98 -4.01 1.97
C TRP A 124 24.08 -3.44 1.10
N PHE A 125 23.76 -2.46 0.28
CA PHE A 125 24.74 -1.75 -0.53
C PHE A 125 25.49 -0.74 0.36
N GLU A 126 26.74 -0.43 0.00
CA GLU A 126 27.53 0.56 0.72
C GLU A 126 26.93 1.97 0.62
N GLN A 127 26.33 2.27 -0.54
CA GLN A 127 25.73 3.57 -0.80
C GLN A 127 24.29 3.62 -0.29
N THR A 128 23.96 4.72 0.39
CA THR A 128 22.60 5.05 0.76
C THR A 128 21.95 5.92 -0.30
N LEU A 129 20.63 5.91 -0.38
CA LEU A 129 19.88 6.75 -1.30
C LEU A 129 19.29 7.96 -0.54
N PRO A 130 19.75 9.19 -0.84
CA PRO A 130 19.15 10.40 -0.30
C PRO A 130 17.71 10.55 -0.79
N ARG A 131 16.77 10.80 0.14
CA ARG A 131 15.36 11.00 -0.18
C ARG A 131 15.15 12.22 -1.08
N GLU A 132 16.00 13.22 -0.96
CA GLU A 132 15.94 14.46 -1.76
C GLU A 132 16.08 14.23 -3.26
N LEU A 133 16.80 13.17 -3.68
CA LEU A 133 17.00 12.81 -5.09
C LEU A 133 15.80 12.11 -5.72
N MET A 134 14.80 11.70 -4.94
CA MET A 134 13.61 11.04 -5.42
C MET A 134 12.63 12.05 -6.04
N SER A 135 11.88 11.64 -7.06
CA SER A 135 10.72 12.39 -7.55
C SER A 135 9.70 12.63 -6.44
N GLN A 136 8.80 13.58 -6.63
CA GLN A 136 7.76 13.89 -5.64
C GLN A 136 6.80 12.70 -5.47
N GLU A 137 6.47 12.02 -6.56
CA GLU A 137 5.63 10.82 -6.56
C GLU A 137 6.26 9.66 -5.79
N LEU A 138 7.56 9.44 -5.99
CA LEU A 138 8.29 8.42 -5.24
C LEU A 138 8.42 8.81 -3.76
N LYS A 139 8.66 10.09 -3.45
CA LYS A 139 8.66 10.62 -2.06
C LYS A 139 7.33 10.37 -1.37
N SER A 140 6.22 10.65 -2.05
CA SER A 140 4.88 10.43 -1.53
C SER A 140 4.63 8.93 -1.28
N SER A 141 4.86 8.09 -2.29
CA SER A 141 4.65 6.64 -2.17
C SER A 141 5.56 5.99 -1.11
N SER A 142 6.84 6.37 -1.06
CA SER A 142 7.77 5.84 -0.05
C SER A 142 7.50 6.38 1.36
N GLY A 143 6.77 7.49 1.49
CA GLY A 143 6.31 8.07 2.75
C GLY A 143 4.96 7.55 3.22
N SER A 144 4.29 6.68 2.46
CA SER A 144 2.96 6.16 2.81
C SER A 144 2.94 5.46 4.17
N VAL A 145 1.76 5.47 4.79
CA VAL A 145 1.52 4.78 6.06
C VAL A 145 1.58 3.26 5.82
N GLY A 146 2.27 2.55 6.70
CA GLY A 146 2.41 1.09 6.63
C GLY A 146 3.87 0.67 6.70
N THR A 147 4.11 -0.58 7.09
CA THR A 147 5.47 -1.12 7.22
C THR A 147 6.04 -1.57 5.88
N VAL A 148 5.21 -2.13 5.00
CA VAL A 148 5.59 -2.63 3.68
C VAL A 148 4.89 -1.81 2.61
N CYS A 149 5.64 -1.32 1.63
CA CYS A 149 5.11 -0.62 0.47
C CYS A 149 5.77 -1.13 -0.81
N ASN A 150 4.98 -1.47 -1.82
CA ASN A 150 5.48 -1.86 -3.13
C ASN A 150 5.80 -0.59 -3.94
N LEU A 151 7.06 -0.45 -4.36
CA LEU A 151 7.58 0.66 -5.14
C LEU A 151 7.94 0.25 -6.58
N THR A 152 7.56 -0.95 -7.01
CA THR A 152 7.98 -1.50 -8.32
C THR A 152 7.57 -0.62 -9.50
N LYS A 153 6.48 0.14 -9.39
CA LYS A 153 6.08 1.10 -10.43
C LYS A 153 7.13 2.21 -10.69
N TYR A 154 8.04 2.42 -9.74
CA TYR A 154 9.16 3.37 -9.85
C TYR A 154 10.51 2.69 -10.14
N ALA A 155 10.49 1.45 -10.66
CA ALA A 155 11.69 0.63 -10.84
C ALA A 155 12.77 1.32 -11.66
N GLU A 156 12.43 2.00 -12.75
CA GLU A 156 13.40 2.68 -13.62
C GLU A 156 14.03 3.89 -12.93
N GLU A 157 13.25 4.69 -12.20
CA GLU A 157 13.76 5.79 -11.39
C GLU A 157 14.71 5.27 -10.30
N LEU A 158 14.24 4.30 -9.50
CA LEU A 158 15.04 3.72 -8.42
C LEU A 158 16.33 3.09 -8.93
N LYS A 159 16.29 2.38 -10.05
CA LYS A 159 17.47 1.79 -10.70
C LYS A 159 18.48 2.86 -11.12
N SER A 160 17.99 3.98 -11.68
CA SER A 160 18.84 5.12 -12.05
C SER A 160 19.52 5.74 -10.83
N LEU A 161 18.75 6.04 -9.78
CA LEU A 161 19.25 6.63 -8.54
C LEU A 161 20.25 5.71 -7.82
N ILE A 162 20.00 4.42 -7.73
CA ILE A 162 20.89 3.43 -7.09
C ILE A 162 22.20 3.30 -7.87
N ASN A 163 22.18 3.41 -9.19
CA ASN A 163 23.38 3.32 -10.02
C ASN A 163 24.17 4.64 -10.10
N GLY A 164 23.80 5.67 -9.34
CA GLY A 164 24.48 6.96 -9.30
C GLY A 164 24.37 7.76 -10.61
N LYS A 165 23.41 7.43 -11.48
CA LYS A 165 23.06 8.29 -12.61
C LYS A 165 22.13 9.36 -12.06
N GLU A 166 22.63 10.61 -11.99
CA GLU A 166 21.73 11.75 -11.87
C GLU A 166 20.68 11.62 -12.97
N THR A 167 19.42 11.56 -12.59
CA THR A 167 18.33 11.64 -13.55
C THR A 167 18.39 13.03 -14.15
N VAL A 168 18.94 13.12 -15.36
CA VAL A 168 18.82 14.32 -16.16
C VAL A 168 17.34 14.53 -16.39
N GLU A 169 16.82 15.58 -15.78
CA GLU A 169 15.49 16.10 -16.01
C GLU A 169 15.24 16.26 -17.51
N HIS A 170 14.38 15.44 -18.06
CA HIS A 170 13.55 15.77 -19.19
C HIS A 170 12.23 15.00 -19.10
N LEU A 171 11.42 15.42 -18.16
CA LEU A 171 9.98 15.36 -18.25
C LEU A 171 9.49 16.73 -17.82
N GLU A 172 8.70 17.35 -18.67
CA GLU A 172 8.05 18.62 -18.36
C GLU A 172 7.38 18.56 -16.98
N PRO A 173 7.49 19.62 -16.18
CA PRO A 173 6.97 19.61 -14.82
C PRO A 173 5.45 19.57 -14.88
N ASP A 174 4.90 18.39 -14.80
CA ASP A 174 3.55 18.27 -14.31
C ASP A 174 3.66 18.46 -12.79
N GLU A 175 3.63 19.76 -12.39
CA GLU A 175 3.66 20.20 -11.00
C GLU A 175 2.46 19.65 -10.23
N VAL A 176 2.56 18.47 -9.66
CA VAL A 176 1.73 18.08 -8.53
C VAL A 176 2.59 18.22 -7.28
N VAL A 177 2.62 19.42 -6.73
CA VAL A 177 3.06 19.64 -5.35
C VAL A 177 2.00 19.02 -4.45
N GLU A 178 2.20 17.77 -4.01
CA GLU A 178 1.43 17.23 -2.91
C GLU A 178 1.92 17.89 -1.61
N ASP A 179 1.27 19.02 -1.29
CA ASP A 179 1.37 19.68 0.00
C ASP A 179 0.95 18.68 1.10
N PRO A 180 1.72 18.52 2.22
CA PRO A 180 1.30 17.75 3.38
C PRO A 180 -0.11 18.10 3.88
N THR A 181 -0.54 19.35 3.70
CA THR A 181 -1.89 19.84 3.95
C THR A 181 -2.90 19.20 2.99
N ALA A 182 -2.51 18.94 1.74
CA ALA A 182 -3.37 18.29 0.74
C ALA A 182 -3.64 16.83 1.10
N PHE A 183 -2.62 16.08 1.53
CA PHE A 183 -2.76 14.70 1.97
C PHE A 183 -3.65 14.59 3.23
N ALA A 184 -3.48 15.52 4.19
CA ALA A 184 -4.36 15.60 5.35
C ALA A 184 -5.81 15.89 4.95
N LEU A 185 -6.03 16.76 3.95
CA LEU A 185 -7.35 17.09 3.41
C LEU A 185 -7.99 15.90 2.68
N GLU A 186 -7.24 15.13 1.90
CA GLU A 186 -7.74 13.92 1.22
C GLU A 186 -8.20 12.88 2.24
N LYS A 187 -7.41 12.65 3.28
CA LYS A 187 -7.77 11.73 4.36
C LYS A 187 -8.98 12.21 5.17
N HIS A 188 -9.10 13.50 5.43
CA HIS A 188 -10.29 14.09 6.07
C HIS A 188 -11.51 13.97 5.19
N LEU A 189 -11.36 14.18 3.87
CA LEU A 189 -12.43 14.04 2.91
C LEU A 189 -12.89 12.59 2.78
N GLU A 190 -11.96 11.64 2.73
CA GLU A 190 -12.26 10.21 2.73
C GLU A 190 -13.11 9.83 3.94
N HIS A 191 -12.65 10.20 5.14
CA HIS A 191 -13.37 9.92 6.39
C HIS A 191 -14.75 10.56 6.39
N PHE A 192 -14.85 11.83 5.99
CA PHE A 192 -16.11 12.55 5.88
C PHE A 192 -17.08 11.88 4.88
N LEU A 193 -16.58 11.41 3.73
CA LEU A 193 -17.37 10.71 2.73
C LEU A 193 -17.90 9.38 3.27
N VAL A 194 -17.06 8.61 3.96
CA VAL A 194 -17.45 7.33 4.55
C VAL A 194 -18.54 7.54 5.61
N GLU A 195 -18.36 8.49 6.52
CA GLU A 195 -19.36 8.80 7.56
C GLU A 195 -20.70 9.32 7.00
N ASN A 196 -20.65 10.03 5.88
CA ASN A 196 -21.82 10.62 5.26
C ASN A 196 -22.26 9.91 3.98
N TRP A 197 -21.77 8.69 3.71
CA TRP A 197 -21.97 7.97 2.46
C TRP A 197 -23.44 7.90 2.03
N SER A 198 -24.33 7.56 2.94
CA SER A 198 -25.77 7.44 2.67
C SER A 198 -26.44 8.75 2.24
N LYS A 199 -25.82 9.91 2.52
CA LYS A 199 -26.30 11.23 2.11
C LYS A 199 -25.76 11.67 0.75
N THR A 200 -24.82 10.92 0.18
CA THR A 200 -24.23 11.21 -1.12
C THR A 200 -25.11 10.66 -2.26
N GLU A 201 -24.92 11.17 -3.47
CA GLU A 201 -25.57 10.58 -4.65
C GLU A 201 -25.11 9.14 -4.89
N LEU A 202 -23.84 8.83 -4.58
CA LEU A 202 -23.29 7.47 -4.67
C LEU A 202 -23.99 6.52 -3.69
N GLY A 203 -24.21 6.94 -2.46
CA GLY A 203 -24.93 6.16 -1.44
C GLY A 203 -26.37 5.82 -1.80
N ALA A 204 -26.95 6.49 -2.81
CA ALA A 204 -28.24 6.08 -3.37
C ALA A 204 -28.17 4.76 -4.14
N THR A 205 -27.05 4.49 -4.79
CA THR A 205 -26.86 3.36 -5.73
C THR A 205 -25.90 2.30 -5.19
N TYR A 206 -24.91 2.72 -4.39
CA TYR A 206 -23.86 1.87 -3.86
C TYR A 206 -23.83 1.94 -2.33
N ASP A 207 -23.47 0.83 -1.71
CA ASP A 207 -23.13 0.77 -0.30
C ASP A 207 -21.61 0.56 -0.17
N ILE A 208 -20.97 1.12 0.86
CA ILE A 208 -19.56 0.84 1.11
C ILE A 208 -19.39 -0.67 1.31
N TYR A 209 -18.35 -1.23 0.70
CA TYR A 209 -18.14 -2.66 0.68
C TYR A 209 -17.99 -3.23 2.09
N THR A 210 -18.69 -4.32 2.34
CA THR A 210 -18.69 -5.01 3.63
C THR A 210 -18.32 -6.48 3.45
N GLU A 211 -17.53 -7.03 4.36
CA GLU A 211 -17.26 -8.46 4.47
C GLU A 211 -17.79 -8.95 5.83
N GLU A 212 -18.55 -10.03 5.81
CA GLU A 212 -19.16 -10.60 7.03
C GLU A 212 -19.90 -9.57 7.91
N GLY A 213 -20.52 -8.57 7.28
CA GLY A 213 -21.27 -7.50 7.96
C GLY A 213 -20.40 -6.39 8.54
N GLN A 214 -19.08 -6.43 8.36
CA GLN A 214 -18.17 -5.34 8.74
C GLN A 214 -17.80 -4.47 7.55
N LEU A 215 -17.74 -3.16 7.78
CA LEU A 215 -17.36 -2.18 6.77
C LEU A 215 -15.85 -2.29 6.54
N VAL A 216 -15.46 -2.81 5.39
CA VAL A 216 -14.05 -2.99 5.01
C VAL A 216 -13.67 -2.18 3.77
N GLY A 217 -14.62 -1.49 3.17
CA GLY A 217 -14.43 -0.76 1.91
C GLY A 217 -13.62 0.53 2.04
N GLN A 218 -13.26 1.01 3.22
CA GLN A 218 -12.37 2.16 3.41
C GLN A 218 -10.91 1.68 3.44
N GLN A 219 -10.02 2.30 2.65
CA GLN A 219 -8.62 1.90 2.49
C GLN A 219 -8.49 0.41 2.19
N TYR A 220 -9.33 -0.05 1.24
CA TYR A 220 -9.40 -1.48 0.90
C TYR A 220 -8.10 -1.95 0.24
N PRO A 221 -7.44 -3.00 0.76
CA PRO A 221 -6.16 -3.46 0.23
C PRO A 221 -6.32 -4.01 -1.19
N SER A 222 -5.45 -3.58 -2.11
CA SER A 222 -5.34 -4.13 -3.46
C SER A 222 -3.88 -4.42 -3.81
N ASP A 223 -3.67 -5.14 -4.92
CA ASP A 223 -2.33 -5.51 -5.40
C ASP A 223 -1.47 -4.29 -5.80
N THR A 224 -2.12 -3.14 -6.08
CA THR A 224 -1.47 -1.90 -6.50
C THR A 224 -1.38 -0.85 -5.38
N GLY A 225 -1.95 -1.12 -4.22
CA GLY A 225 -2.03 -0.21 -3.07
C GLY A 225 -3.46 -0.14 -2.50
N PRO A 226 -3.66 0.54 -1.37
CA PRO A 226 -4.99 0.68 -0.79
C PRO A 226 -5.89 1.53 -1.70
N ILE A 227 -7.12 1.07 -1.89
CA ILE A 227 -8.21 1.81 -2.54
C ILE A 227 -8.85 2.72 -1.48
N ASP A 228 -8.97 4.02 -1.74
CA ASP A 228 -9.53 4.96 -0.76
C ASP A 228 -10.92 4.54 -0.30
N ILE A 229 -11.86 4.30 -1.24
CA ILE A 229 -13.17 3.74 -0.92
C ILE A 229 -13.55 2.69 -1.97
N LEU A 230 -13.79 1.47 -1.52
CA LEU A 230 -14.43 0.41 -2.30
C LEU A 230 -15.91 0.34 -1.91
N ALA A 231 -16.79 0.36 -2.90
CA ALA A 231 -18.23 0.24 -2.70
C ALA A 231 -18.82 -0.83 -3.63
N ILE A 232 -20.00 -1.33 -3.28
CA ILE A 232 -20.74 -2.33 -4.07
C ILE A 232 -22.14 -1.80 -4.38
N SER A 233 -22.61 -2.01 -5.59
CA SER A 233 -23.97 -1.68 -5.96
C SER A 233 -24.99 -2.42 -5.08
N LYS A 234 -26.15 -1.81 -4.82
CA LYS A 234 -27.20 -2.40 -3.97
C LYS A 234 -27.73 -3.73 -4.51
N ASP A 235 -27.62 -3.96 -5.82
CA ASP A 235 -27.93 -5.25 -6.46
C ASP A 235 -26.75 -6.25 -6.41
N LYS A 236 -25.62 -5.85 -5.80
CA LYS A 236 -24.37 -6.63 -5.60
C LYS A 236 -23.68 -7.10 -6.88
N LYS A 237 -23.94 -6.48 -8.01
CA LYS A 237 -23.37 -6.89 -9.30
C LYS A 237 -22.15 -6.06 -9.74
N THR A 238 -22.01 -4.86 -9.20
CA THR A 238 -20.97 -3.91 -9.65
C THR A 238 -20.16 -3.42 -8.45
N LEU A 239 -18.84 -3.45 -8.57
CA LEU A 239 -17.92 -2.81 -7.65
C LEU A 239 -17.60 -1.40 -8.15
N LEU A 240 -17.57 -0.46 -7.22
CA LEU A 240 -17.16 0.92 -7.44
C LEU A 240 -15.89 1.19 -6.66
N VAL A 241 -14.84 1.63 -7.36
CA VAL A 241 -13.60 2.12 -6.77
C VAL A 241 -13.64 3.64 -6.79
N VAL A 242 -13.42 4.27 -5.65
CA VAL A 242 -13.29 5.72 -5.51
C VAL A 242 -11.88 6.02 -5.06
N GLU A 243 -11.15 6.77 -5.88
CA GLU A 243 -9.85 7.32 -5.58
C GLU A 243 -9.97 8.85 -5.44
N LEU A 244 -9.46 9.38 -4.35
CA LEU A 244 -9.53 10.79 -4.03
C LEU A 244 -8.22 11.45 -4.43
N LYS A 245 -8.28 12.43 -5.34
CA LYS A 245 -7.12 13.22 -5.73
C LYS A 245 -7.47 14.70 -5.81
N ARG A 246 -6.57 15.55 -5.35
CA ARG A 246 -6.71 17.00 -5.50
C ARG A 246 -6.34 17.42 -6.92
N GLY A 247 -7.28 18.03 -7.65
CA GLY A 247 -7.02 18.60 -8.97
C GLY A 247 -6.38 19.97 -8.91
N ARG A 248 -5.53 20.31 -9.87
CA ARG A 248 -4.74 21.57 -9.96
C ARG A 248 -5.52 22.88 -10.14
N ALA A 249 -6.76 22.83 -10.51
CA ALA A 249 -7.51 24.04 -10.88
C ALA A 249 -8.82 24.16 -10.09
N SER A 250 -8.77 24.69 -8.90
CA SER A 250 -9.92 24.88 -8.01
C SER A 250 -10.31 23.60 -7.25
N ASP A 251 -10.27 23.59 -5.95
CA ASP A 251 -10.92 22.75 -4.91
C ASP A 251 -11.82 21.57 -5.36
N ARG A 252 -11.49 20.92 -6.47
CA ARG A 252 -12.21 19.78 -7.04
C ARG A 252 -11.45 18.51 -6.76
N VAL A 253 -12.11 17.61 -6.06
CA VAL A 253 -11.67 16.24 -5.91
C VAL A 253 -11.94 15.51 -7.23
N VAL A 254 -10.92 14.93 -7.82
CA VAL A 254 -11.07 14.02 -8.97
C VAL A 254 -11.37 12.64 -8.42
N MET A 255 -12.54 12.11 -8.73
CA MET A 255 -12.90 10.74 -8.43
C MET A 255 -12.70 9.89 -9.68
N LEU A 256 -11.90 8.85 -9.57
CA LEU A 256 -11.75 7.82 -10.59
C LEU A 256 -12.75 6.70 -10.28
N PHE A 257 -13.72 6.48 -11.15
CA PHE A 257 -14.64 5.37 -11.03
C PHE A 257 -14.15 4.22 -11.91
N LEU A 258 -13.89 3.08 -11.29
CA LEU A 258 -13.70 1.82 -11.98
C LEU A 258 -14.91 0.95 -11.65
N SER A 259 -15.83 0.78 -12.59
CA SER A 259 -16.90 -0.20 -12.41
C SER A 259 -16.46 -1.56 -12.95
N ARG A 260 -16.65 -2.59 -12.15
CA ARG A 260 -16.37 -3.97 -12.52
C ARG A 260 -17.71 -4.73 -12.55
N ASN A 261 -18.16 -5.12 -13.73
CA ASN A 261 -19.28 -6.04 -13.85
C ASN A 261 -18.79 -7.46 -13.51
N VAL A 262 -19.37 -8.05 -12.49
CA VAL A 262 -19.16 -9.47 -12.17
C VAL A 262 -20.08 -10.26 -13.09
N LEU A 263 -19.56 -10.75 -14.21
CA LEU A 263 -20.28 -11.66 -15.09
C LEU A 263 -20.38 -13.06 -14.46
N PRO A 264 -21.43 -13.86 -14.81
CA PRO A 264 -21.65 -15.19 -14.23
C PRO A 264 -20.48 -16.18 -14.39
N ASN A 265 -19.52 -15.88 -15.26
CA ASN A 265 -18.36 -16.74 -15.58
C ASN A 265 -17.03 -16.23 -15.02
N ASN A 266 -17.01 -15.42 -13.98
CA ASN A 266 -15.79 -14.80 -13.42
C ASN A 266 -14.95 -13.99 -14.41
N GLN A 267 -15.48 -13.61 -15.56
CA GLN A 267 -14.85 -12.64 -16.46
C GLN A 267 -15.14 -11.22 -16.01
N ILE A 268 -14.13 -10.37 -16.12
CA ILE A 268 -14.13 -9.03 -15.57
C ILE A 268 -14.05 -8.06 -16.74
N GLU A 269 -15.06 -7.26 -16.91
CA GLU A 269 -15.04 -6.13 -17.82
C GLU A 269 -14.80 -4.85 -17.02
N MET A 270 -13.70 -4.13 -17.31
CA MET A 270 -13.39 -2.85 -16.69
C MET A 270 -13.83 -1.72 -17.60
N SER A 271 -14.74 -0.88 -17.14
CA SER A 271 -15.08 0.38 -17.79
C SER A 271 -14.59 1.57 -16.95
N TYR A 272 -13.96 2.54 -17.60
CA TYR A 272 -13.50 3.76 -16.98
C TYR A 272 -14.53 4.86 -17.20
N MET A 273 -14.92 5.55 -16.13
CA MET A 273 -15.70 6.78 -16.21
C MET A 273 -14.94 7.90 -15.52
N ASP A 274 -14.39 8.82 -16.30
CA ASP A 274 -13.74 10.03 -15.82
C ASP A 274 -14.81 11.13 -15.62
N ILE A 275 -15.08 11.49 -14.38
CA ILE A 275 -16.07 12.54 -14.02
C ILE A 275 -15.42 13.94 -14.04
N SER A 276 -14.12 14.09 -14.25
CA SER A 276 -13.47 15.41 -14.36
C SER A 276 -14.09 16.29 -15.47
N LYS A 277 -14.83 15.68 -16.40
CA LYS A 277 -15.55 16.35 -17.51
C LYS A 277 -17.04 16.55 -17.27
N SER A 278 -17.58 16.05 -16.15
CA SER A 278 -18.98 16.29 -15.78
C SER A 278 -19.06 17.57 -14.97
N SER A 279 -19.88 18.53 -15.41
CA SER A 279 -20.14 19.80 -14.73
C SER A 279 -20.97 19.67 -13.43
N THR A 280 -21.21 18.46 -12.97
CA THR A 280 -21.94 18.14 -11.75
C THR A 280 -20.95 17.83 -10.62
N GLY A 281 -20.68 18.85 -9.81
CA GLY A 281 -19.99 18.66 -8.53
C GLY A 281 -20.77 17.71 -7.61
N PHE A 282 -20.09 17.15 -6.62
CA PHE A 282 -20.66 16.29 -5.59
C PHE A 282 -21.87 16.99 -4.94
N ARG A 283 -23.04 16.43 -5.05
CA ARG A 283 -24.24 16.97 -4.40
C ARG A 283 -24.63 16.09 -3.21
N PHE A 284 -24.82 16.72 -2.07
CA PHE A 284 -25.49 16.11 -0.94
C PHE A 284 -27.00 16.27 -1.14
N ARG A 285 -27.74 15.22 -0.83
CA ARG A 285 -29.22 15.31 -0.79
C ARG A 285 -29.63 16.20 0.37
N SER A 286 -30.46 17.20 0.09
CA SER A 286 -31.17 18.01 1.11
C SER A 286 -32.21 17.20 1.84
#